data_e829e0d89e3a2610fdf4998d98aba83a
#
_entry.id   e829e0d89e3a2610fdf4998d98aba83a
#
_cell.length_a   1.000
_cell.length_b   1.000
_cell.length_c   1.000
_cell.angle_alpha   90.00
_cell.angle_beta   90.00
_cell.angle_gamma   90.00
#
_symmetry.space_group_name_H-M   'P 1'
#
loop_
_entity.id
_entity.type
_entity.pdbx_description
1 polymer ?
#
loop_
_entity_poly.entity_id
_entity_poly.type
_entity_poly.pdbx_seq_one_letter_code
_entity_poly.pdbx_strand_id
1 'polypeptide(L)'
;MNSPLSISVVRVCVLLLMASAGACSKAPPAAPAAAPGEIPTPAREIALRPEQIRFDRNGIAAEIRAERRPATRLAAHPDPATPASPAQLLVILDPATLADPAIPETRALIVYPAEDWSQLYARLGRASEDPLPALRAALDRQPQAIGMEFPPTAGHTGARQIFRSAVRYLEFHGGRGVRFLTVYQGDPLPVADHDVVYVFHGLTDDGKYWVTLNLPLSARVLPAPDAALTALADYDRFVREHATDIAEVGRKLGVARPEDFTPRLDRIDAMLESLSIH
;
A
#
# COMPACT_ATOMS: atom_id res chain seq x y z
N MET A 1 7.29 44.15 12.52
CA MET A 1 8.34 43.26 13.05
C MET A 1 7.64 42.26 13.96
N ASN A 2 7.18 41.13 13.46
CA ASN A 2 6.63 40.02 14.25
C ASN A 2 7.08 38.73 13.58
N SER A 3 7.95 37.99 14.26
CA SER A 3 8.46 36.68 13.85
C SER A 3 7.40 35.60 14.03
N PRO A 4 7.30 34.61 13.16
CA PRO A 4 6.43 33.46 13.39
C PRO A 4 7.09 32.44 14.30
N LEU A 5 6.33 31.99 15.30
CA LEU A 5 6.66 30.93 16.24
C LEU A 5 6.68 29.57 15.55
N SER A 6 7.81 28.91 15.63
CA SER A 6 8.03 27.54 15.21
C SER A 6 7.40 26.58 16.23
N ILE A 7 6.40 25.81 15.83
CA ILE A 7 5.77 24.77 16.67
C ILE A 7 6.59 23.50 16.53
N SER A 8 7.39 23.20 17.56
CA SER A 8 8.06 21.90 17.69
C SER A 8 7.06 20.81 18.08
N VAL A 9 7.01 19.76 17.28
CA VAL A 9 6.27 18.55 17.59
C VAL A 9 6.94 17.81 18.74
N VAL A 10 6.29 17.79 19.88
CA VAL A 10 6.73 17.06 21.09
C VAL A 10 6.33 15.58 20.93
N ARG A 11 7.33 14.71 20.79
CA ARG A 11 7.19 13.26 20.95
C ARG A 11 7.02 12.94 22.43
N VAL A 12 5.86 12.46 22.83
CA VAL A 12 5.66 11.90 24.17
C VAL A 12 5.98 10.40 24.12
N CYS A 13 7.19 10.03 24.63
CA CYS A 13 7.51 8.67 25.01
C CYS A 13 7.00 8.43 26.43
N VAL A 14 6.00 7.57 26.62
CA VAL A 14 5.60 7.07 27.95
C VAL A 14 6.43 5.82 28.23
N LEU A 15 7.45 5.96 29.10
CA LEU A 15 8.17 4.85 29.72
C LEU A 15 7.39 4.39 30.96
N LEU A 16 6.82 3.20 30.94
CA LEU A 16 6.35 2.51 32.14
C LEU A 16 7.49 1.61 32.67
N LEU A 17 8.12 2.03 33.75
CA LEU A 17 9.00 1.19 34.59
C LEU A 17 8.09 0.35 35.52
N MET A 18 8.12 -0.95 35.36
CA MET A 18 7.69 -1.91 36.41
C MET A 18 8.91 -2.64 36.92
N ALA A 19 9.31 -2.27 38.13
CA ALA A 19 10.27 -3.04 38.92
C ALA A 19 9.54 -4.21 39.62
N SER A 20 10.03 -5.43 39.45
CA SER A 20 9.73 -6.53 40.34
C SER A 20 11.01 -7.33 40.60
N ALA A 21 11.33 -7.43 41.85
CA ALA A 21 12.50 -8.09 42.40
C ALA A 21 12.35 -9.62 42.47
N GLY A 22 13.45 -10.30 42.18
CA GLY A 22 13.93 -11.46 42.92
C GLY A 22 13.25 -12.79 42.76
N ALA A 23 13.96 -13.75 42.15
CA ALA A 23 14.23 -15.05 42.76
C ALA A 23 15.24 -15.89 41.96
N CYS A 24 16.07 -16.55 42.70
CA CYS A 24 17.20 -17.40 42.36
C CYS A 24 17.05 -18.39 41.20
N SER A 25 18.03 -18.37 40.32
CA SER A 25 18.91 -19.46 39.94
C SER A 25 18.33 -20.84 39.66
N LYS A 26 18.33 -21.20 38.38
CA LYS A 26 18.84 -22.48 37.89
C LYS A 26 19.37 -22.22 36.46
N ALA A 27 20.64 -22.62 36.24
CA ALA A 27 21.22 -22.52 34.90
C ALA A 27 20.37 -23.28 33.89
N PRO A 28 20.07 -22.71 32.73
CA PRO A 28 19.33 -23.42 31.68
C PRO A 28 20.20 -24.55 31.10
N PRO A 29 19.62 -25.67 30.68
CA PRO A 29 20.34 -26.70 29.96
C PRO A 29 20.90 -26.12 28.67
N ALA A 30 22.12 -26.57 28.28
CA ALA A 30 22.79 -26.16 27.08
C ALA A 30 21.86 -26.27 25.86
N ALA A 31 21.78 -25.19 25.09
CA ALA A 31 21.02 -25.17 23.85
C ALA A 31 21.51 -26.28 22.92
N PRO A 32 20.61 -27.00 22.22
CA PRO A 32 21.02 -27.97 21.21
C PRO A 32 21.85 -27.28 20.13
N ALA A 33 22.94 -27.92 19.71
CA ALA A 33 23.81 -27.43 18.65
C ALA A 33 22.97 -27.06 17.43
N ALA A 34 23.20 -25.87 16.88
CA ALA A 34 22.56 -25.39 15.67
C ALA A 34 22.77 -26.46 14.55
N ALA A 35 21.69 -26.82 13.88
CA ALA A 35 21.75 -27.64 12.68
C ALA A 35 22.68 -27.00 11.66
N PRO A 36 23.42 -27.81 10.84
CA PRO A 36 24.31 -27.25 9.82
C PRO A 36 23.54 -26.29 8.94
N GLY A 37 24.03 -25.06 8.86
CA GLY A 37 23.36 -23.95 8.17
C GLY A 37 22.99 -24.32 6.74
N GLU A 38 21.72 -24.19 6.39
CA GLU A 38 21.28 -24.19 4.99
C GLU A 38 22.12 -23.19 4.21
N ILE A 39 22.76 -23.69 3.14
CA ILE A 39 23.46 -22.83 2.18
C ILE A 39 22.42 -21.83 1.65
N PRO A 40 22.64 -20.52 1.81
CA PRO A 40 21.64 -19.55 1.41
C PRO A 40 21.41 -19.66 -0.10
N THR A 41 20.23 -20.13 -0.50
CA THR A 41 19.81 -20.02 -1.90
C THR A 41 19.88 -18.53 -2.29
N PRO A 42 20.58 -18.16 -3.38
CA PRO A 42 20.66 -16.78 -3.79
C PRO A 42 19.24 -16.21 -3.94
N ALA A 43 19.03 -14.97 -3.47
CA ALA A 43 17.76 -14.31 -3.60
C ALA A 43 17.36 -14.32 -5.09
N ARG A 44 16.22 -14.93 -5.40
CA ARG A 44 15.72 -14.99 -6.78
C ARG A 44 15.43 -13.56 -7.23
N GLU A 45 16.01 -13.14 -8.33
CA GLU A 45 15.72 -11.86 -8.96
C GLU A 45 14.53 -11.99 -9.91
N ILE A 46 13.80 -10.91 -10.09
CA ILE A 46 12.76 -10.83 -11.12
C ILE A 46 13.45 -10.84 -12.51
N ALA A 47 12.95 -11.68 -13.40
CA ALA A 47 13.49 -11.77 -14.78
C ALA A 47 13.14 -10.53 -15.62
N LEU A 48 12.04 -9.82 -15.26
CA LEU A 48 11.59 -8.63 -15.95
C LEU A 48 12.61 -7.47 -15.79
N ARG A 49 12.87 -6.78 -16.90
CA ARG A 49 13.78 -5.63 -16.96
C ARG A 49 13.00 -4.32 -17.07
N PRO A 50 13.53 -3.18 -16.59
CA PRO A 50 12.88 -1.87 -16.69
C PRO A 50 12.43 -1.52 -18.12
N GLU A 51 13.24 -1.85 -19.13
CA GLU A 51 12.98 -1.51 -20.53
C GLU A 51 11.77 -2.26 -21.12
N GLN A 52 11.34 -3.33 -20.46
CA GLN A 52 10.17 -4.13 -20.85
C GLN A 52 8.86 -3.51 -20.34
N ILE A 53 8.93 -2.52 -19.46
CA ILE A 53 7.75 -1.76 -19.01
C ILE A 53 7.71 -0.42 -19.76
N ARG A 54 6.61 -0.18 -20.44
CA ARG A 54 6.38 1.07 -21.17
C ARG A 54 4.99 1.61 -20.84
N PHE A 55 4.90 2.90 -20.68
CA PHE A 55 3.63 3.63 -20.53
C PHE A 55 3.85 5.11 -20.85
N ASP A 56 2.77 5.78 -21.25
CA ASP A 56 2.74 7.23 -21.32
C ASP A 56 2.52 7.79 -19.92
N ARG A 57 3.42 8.66 -19.47
CA ARG A 57 3.32 9.29 -18.14
C ARG A 57 2.11 10.22 -18.01
N ASN A 58 1.56 10.68 -19.11
CA ASN A 58 0.34 11.50 -19.19
C ASN A 58 0.32 12.70 -18.23
N GLY A 59 1.51 13.25 -17.93
CA GLY A 59 1.70 14.35 -16.98
C GLY A 59 1.56 13.96 -15.51
N ILE A 60 1.52 12.64 -15.18
CA ILE A 60 1.45 12.15 -13.80
C ILE A 60 2.82 12.21 -13.12
N ALA A 61 3.90 11.99 -13.88
CA ALA A 61 5.27 12.08 -13.37
C ALA A 61 6.16 12.81 -14.37
N ALA A 62 6.96 13.75 -13.89
CA ALA A 62 8.01 14.40 -14.70
C ALA A 62 9.21 13.46 -14.87
N GLU A 63 9.51 12.70 -13.82
CA GLU A 63 10.64 11.76 -13.74
C GLU A 63 10.18 10.38 -13.31
N ILE A 64 10.88 9.34 -13.79
CA ILE A 64 10.70 7.96 -13.30
C ILE A 64 12.06 7.34 -12.98
N ARG A 65 12.09 6.53 -11.93
CA ARG A 65 13.25 5.70 -11.60
C ARG A 65 12.80 4.26 -11.45
N ALA A 66 13.41 3.37 -12.23
CA ALA A 66 13.13 1.95 -12.11
C ALA A 66 14.23 1.25 -11.30
N GLU A 67 13.84 0.37 -10.38
CA GLU A 67 14.74 -0.45 -9.58
C GLU A 67 14.22 -1.86 -9.42
N ARG A 68 15.10 -2.85 -9.51
CA ARG A 68 14.79 -4.24 -9.19
C ARG A 68 15.12 -4.50 -7.73
N ARG A 69 14.17 -5.04 -6.98
CA ARG A 69 14.39 -5.47 -5.61
C ARG A 69 14.37 -6.99 -5.52
N PRO A 70 15.37 -7.59 -4.89
CA PRO A 70 15.38 -9.02 -4.65
C PRO A 70 14.26 -9.40 -3.68
N ALA A 71 13.89 -10.69 -3.68
CA ALA A 71 12.96 -11.22 -2.69
C ALA A 71 13.48 -10.98 -1.26
N THR A 72 12.60 -10.51 -0.38
CA THR A 72 12.92 -10.40 1.04
C THR A 72 12.87 -11.80 1.66
N ARG A 73 13.91 -12.18 2.40
CA ARG A 73 13.96 -13.49 3.06
C ARG A 73 12.93 -13.56 4.18
N LEU A 74 12.29 -14.73 4.28
CA LEU A 74 11.60 -15.11 5.51
C LEU A 74 12.67 -15.29 6.60
N ALA A 75 12.74 -14.37 7.55
CA ALA A 75 13.52 -14.58 8.75
C ALA A 75 12.87 -15.67 9.62
N ALA A 76 13.67 -16.40 10.40
CA ALA A 76 13.13 -17.39 11.36
C ALA A 76 12.15 -16.77 12.37
N HIS A 77 12.30 -15.46 12.62
CA HIS A 77 11.34 -14.62 13.34
C HIS A 77 11.07 -13.39 12.47
N PRO A 78 9.99 -13.41 11.65
CA PRO A 78 9.67 -12.29 10.77
C PRO A 78 9.39 -11.05 11.62
N ASP A 79 10.16 -10.00 11.37
CA ASP A 79 9.85 -8.67 11.86
C ASP A 79 8.56 -8.21 11.15
N PRO A 80 7.48 -7.90 11.88
CA PRO A 80 6.25 -7.40 11.28
C PRO A 80 6.45 -6.09 10.51
N ALA A 81 7.52 -5.34 10.80
CA ALA A 81 7.89 -4.12 10.07
C ALA A 81 8.55 -4.40 8.70
N THR A 82 9.03 -5.63 8.47
CA THR A 82 9.65 -6.03 7.20
C THR A 82 8.95 -7.26 6.65
N PRO A 83 7.77 -7.09 6.02
CA PRO A 83 7.03 -8.20 5.46
C PRO A 83 7.83 -8.90 4.36
N ALA A 84 7.75 -10.22 4.33
CA ALA A 84 8.33 -10.98 3.22
C ALA A 84 7.66 -10.57 1.91
N SER A 85 8.47 -10.40 0.87
CA SER A 85 8.02 -10.02 -0.47
C SER A 85 8.78 -10.84 -1.52
N PRO A 86 8.14 -11.27 -2.61
CA PRO A 86 8.88 -11.81 -3.75
C PRO A 86 9.76 -10.73 -4.40
N ALA A 87 10.65 -11.16 -5.29
CA ALA A 87 11.41 -10.23 -6.12
C ALA A 87 10.46 -9.36 -6.94
N GLN A 88 10.77 -8.07 -7.09
CA GLN A 88 9.86 -7.11 -7.69
C GLN A 88 10.61 -6.07 -8.52
N LEU A 89 9.92 -5.50 -9.50
CA LEU A 89 10.37 -4.34 -10.25
C LEU A 89 9.50 -3.13 -9.86
N LEU A 90 10.13 -2.09 -9.32
CA LEU A 90 9.49 -0.82 -9.00
C LEU A 90 9.76 0.19 -10.09
N VAL A 91 8.73 0.92 -10.50
CA VAL A 91 8.84 2.14 -11.30
C VAL A 91 8.32 3.29 -10.46
N ILE A 92 9.24 4.00 -9.82
CA ILE A 92 8.96 5.10 -8.88
C ILE A 92 8.63 6.35 -9.69
N LEU A 93 7.50 6.97 -9.40
CA LEU A 93 7.01 8.17 -10.05
C LEU A 93 7.46 9.41 -9.24
N ASP A 94 8.18 10.34 -9.89
CA ASP A 94 8.75 11.54 -9.26
C ASP A 94 9.51 11.26 -7.96
N PRO A 95 10.63 10.52 -7.99
CA PRO A 95 11.34 10.08 -6.79
C PRO A 95 11.76 11.24 -5.86
N ALA A 96 11.93 12.45 -6.37
CA ALA A 96 12.25 13.63 -5.57
C ALA A 96 11.05 14.14 -4.72
N THR A 97 9.83 13.67 -4.97
CA THR A 97 8.62 14.09 -4.25
C THR A 97 8.15 13.06 -3.22
N LEU A 98 8.91 11.99 -3.00
CA LEU A 98 8.58 10.99 -1.98
C LEU A 98 8.63 11.63 -0.60
N ALA A 99 7.56 11.43 0.17
CA ALA A 99 7.49 11.88 1.57
C ALA A 99 8.53 11.16 2.43
N ASP A 100 8.75 9.86 2.16
CA ASP A 100 9.81 9.05 2.74
C ASP A 100 10.51 8.25 1.63
N PRO A 101 11.79 8.56 1.32
CA PRO A 101 12.55 7.81 0.33
C PRO A 101 12.77 6.33 0.67
N ALA A 102 12.60 5.94 1.94
CA ALA A 102 12.70 4.55 2.38
C ALA A 102 11.45 3.73 2.00
N ILE A 103 10.33 4.39 1.68
CA ILE A 103 9.05 3.74 1.33
C ILE A 103 8.59 4.22 -0.07
N PRO A 104 9.35 3.95 -1.13
CA PRO A 104 9.01 4.39 -2.48
C PRO A 104 7.75 3.72 -3.04
N GLU A 105 7.32 2.60 -2.44
CA GLU A 105 6.09 1.89 -2.79
C GLU A 105 4.83 2.76 -2.68
N THR A 106 4.89 3.81 -1.88
CA THR A 106 3.78 4.76 -1.73
C THR A 106 3.53 5.60 -2.99
N ARG A 107 4.46 5.59 -3.96
CA ARG A 107 4.35 6.32 -5.23
C ARG A 107 5.01 5.52 -6.37
N ALA A 108 4.69 4.24 -6.47
CA ALA A 108 5.32 3.38 -7.47
C ALA A 108 4.32 2.45 -8.17
N LEU A 109 4.55 2.24 -9.46
CA LEU A 109 4.06 1.08 -10.17
C LEU A 109 4.97 -0.09 -9.84
N ILE A 110 4.41 -1.17 -9.29
CA ILE A 110 5.18 -2.33 -8.88
C ILE A 110 4.72 -3.55 -9.66
N VAL A 111 5.67 -4.31 -10.17
CA VAL A 111 5.41 -5.55 -10.90
C VAL A 111 6.02 -6.73 -10.15
N TYR A 112 5.18 -7.69 -9.82
CA TYR A 112 5.55 -8.93 -9.15
C TYR A 112 5.35 -10.13 -10.07
N PRO A 113 6.23 -11.15 -10.02
CA PRO A 113 5.88 -12.47 -10.55
C PRO A 113 4.69 -13.03 -9.73
N ALA A 114 3.57 -13.26 -10.38
CA ALA A 114 2.33 -13.66 -9.69
C ALA A 114 2.48 -15.01 -8.98
N GLU A 115 3.13 -15.98 -9.62
CA GLU A 115 3.40 -17.31 -9.05
C GLU A 115 4.27 -17.22 -7.79
N ASP A 116 5.31 -16.39 -7.79
CA ASP A 116 6.21 -16.25 -6.64
C ASP A 116 5.46 -15.69 -5.43
N TRP A 117 4.44 -14.84 -5.66
CA TRP A 117 3.58 -14.33 -4.62
C TRP A 117 2.70 -15.43 -4.00
N SER A 118 2.01 -16.23 -4.83
CA SER A 118 1.23 -17.38 -4.36
C SER A 118 2.09 -18.40 -3.59
N GLN A 119 3.30 -18.66 -4.08
CA GLN A 119 4.26 -19.54 -3.39
C GLN A 119 4.72 -18.97 -2.05
N LEU A 120 4.85 -17.64 -1.93
CA LEU A 120 5.19 -16.99 -0.67
C LEU A 120 4.09 -17.22 0.36
N TYR A 121 2.81 -16.99 0.02
CA TYR A 121 1.69 -17.26 0.91
C TYR A 121 1.59 -18.73 1.33
N ALA A 122 1.82 -19.65 0.39
CA ALA A 122 1.84 -21.08 0.71
C ALA A 122 2.95 -21.43 1.72
N ARG A 123 4.17 -20.88 1.53
CA ARG A 123 5.30 -21.08 2.47
C ARG A 123 5.07 -20.47 3.85
N LEU A 124 4.28 -19.40 3.93
CA LEU A 124 3.86 -18.79 5.20
C LEU A 124 2.76 -19.59 5.90
N GLY A 125 2.23 -20.66 5.32
CA GLY A 125 1.06 -21.38 5.82
C GLY A 125 -0.24 -20.58 5.67
N ARG A 126 -0.27 -19.55 4.82
CA ARG A 126 -1.36 -18.59 4.62
C ARG A 126 -1.93 -18.66 3.20
N ALA A 127 -1.92 -19.83 2.58
CA ALA A 127 -2.38 -20.01 1.20
C ALA A 127 -3.84 -19.54 0.97
N SER A 128 -4.70 -19.62 2.00
CA SER A 128 -6.08 -19.09 1.93
C SER A 128 -6.17 -17.57 1.90
N GLU A 129 -5.07 -16.88 2.20
CA GLU A 129 -4.98 -15.42 2.19
C GLU A 129 -4.29 -14.90 0.91
N ASP A 130 -3.93 -15.79 -0.03
CA ASP A 130 -3.37 -15.39 -1.33
C ASP A 130 -4.36 -14.45 -2.05
N PRO A 131 -3.93 -13.21 -2.37
CA PRO A 131 -4.82 -12.23 -2.99
C PRO A 131 -5.18 -12.53 -4.45
N LEU A 132 -4.36 -13.33 -5.15
CA LEU A 132 -4.49 -13.48 -6.59
C LEU A 132 -5.76 -14.20 -7.04
N PRO A 133 -6.27 -15.26 -6.36
CA PRO A 133 -7.57 -15.84 -6.69
C PRO A 133 -8.72 -14.84 -6.59
N ALA A 134 -8.74 -14.00 -5.54
CA ALA A 134 -9.75 -12.97 -5.36
C ALA A 134 -9.65 -11.88 -6.44
N LEU A 135 -8.43 -11.48 -6.80
CA LEU A 135 -8.20 -10.53 -7.89
C LEU A 135 -8.70 -11.08 -9.23
N ARG A 136 -8.35 -12.31 -9.60
CA ARG A 136 -8.85 -12.97 -10.82
C ARG A 136 -10.37 -12.98 -10.86
N ALA A 137 -11.00 -13.42 -9.78
CA ALA A 137 -12.45 -13.47 -9.68
C ALA A 137 -13.10 -12.07 -9.78
N ALA A 138 -12.47 -11.02 -9.25
CA ALA A 138 -12.95 -9.65 -9.39
C ALA A 138 -12.84 -9.15 -10.84
N LEU A 139 -11.71 -9.42 -11.50
CA LEU A 139 -11.50 -9.04 -12.90
C LEU A 139 -12.44 -9.77 -13.87
N ASP A 140 -12.81 -11.01 -13.56
CA ASP A 140 -13.75 -11.78 -14.39
C ASP A 140 -15.20 -11.30 -14.22
N ARG A 141 -15.61 -11.00 -12.98
CA ARG A 141 -17.00 -10.63 -12.66
C ARG A 141 -17.28 -9.14 -12.71
N GLN A 142 -16.25 -8.32 -12.60
CA GLN A 142 -16.32 -6.85 -12.60
C GLN A 142 -17.41 -6.26 -11.68
N PRO A 143 -17.48 -6.63 -10.38
CA PRO A 143 -18.49 -6.08 -9.50
C PRO A 143 -18.32 -4.56 -9.35
N GLN A 144 -19.43 -3.81 -9.28
CA GLN A 144 -19.40 -2.36 -9.10
C GLN A 144 -18.84 -1.92 -7.73
N ALA A 145 -18.96 -2.79 -6.73
CA ALA A 145 -18.39 -2.58 -5.40
C ALA A 145 -17.45 -3.74 -5.07
N ILE A 146 -16.29 -3.42 -4.55
CA ILE A 146 -15.30 -4.38 -4.07
C ILE A 146 -15.31 -4.35 -2.55
N GLY A 147 -15.61 -5.49 -1.93
CA GLY A 147 -15.63 -5.65 -0.48
C GLY A 147 -14.24 -5.60 0.15
N MET A 148 -14.19 -5.53 1.47
CA MET A 148 -12.93 -5.44 2.23
C MET A 148 -12.11 -6.74 2.22
N GLU A 149 -12.69 -7.83 1.74
CA GLU A 149 -12.01 -9.11 1.46
C GLU A 149 -11.05 -9.05 0.27
N PHE A 150 -11.12 -8.01 -0.56
CA PHE A 150 -10.15 -7.81 -1.62
C PHE A 150 -8.77 -7.55 -1.02
N PRO A 151 -7.70 -8.10 -1.61
CA PRO A 151 -6.39 -8.10 -0.99
C PRO A 151 -5.94 -6.69 -0.56
N PRO A 152 -5.36 -6.58 0.63
CA PRO A 152 -4.72 -5.36 1.04
C PRO A 152 -3.54 -5.07 0.10
N THR A 153 -3.25 -3.82 -0.11
CA THR A 153 -2.06 -3.39 -0.84
C THR A 153 -0.80 -3.85 -0.10
N ALA A 154 0.12 -4.49 -0.80
CA ALA A 154 1.44 -4.76 -0.24
C ALA A 154 2.12 -3.43 0.14
N GLY A 155 2.73 -3.36 1.30
CA GLY A 155 3.55 -2.22 1.70
C GLY A 155 2.98 -1.30 2.79
N HIS A 156 1.72 -1.43 3.20
CA HIS A 156 1.16 -0.63 4.29
C HIS A 156 1.14 -1.43 5.59
N THR A 157 2.25 -1.43 6.32
CA THR A 157 2.36 -2.04 7.65
C THR A 157 1.73 -1.12 8.70
N GLY A 158 0.84 -1.67 9.53
CA GLY A 158 0.22 -0.94 10.65
C GLY A 158 -1.01 -0.10 10.31
N ALA A 159 -1.32 0.10 9.03
CA ALA A 159 -2.52 0.78 8.58
C ALA A 159 -3.40 -0.13 7.71
N ARG A 160 -4.72 0.00 7.84
CA ARG A 160 -5.71 -0.74 7.06
C ARG A 160 -6.49 0.17 6.14
N GLN A 161 -6.95 -0.36 5.04
CA GLN A 161 -7.94 0.32 4.21
C GLN A 161 -9.25 0.44 4.98
N ILE A 162 -9.85 1.63 4.98
CA ILE A 162 -11.08 1.88 5.73
C ILE A 162 -12.34 1.88 4.85
N PHE A 163 -12.20 2.07 3.56
CA PHE A 163 -13.26 1.91 2.55
C PHE A 163 -12.65 1.68 1.17
N ARG A 164 -13.51 1.39 0.18
CA ARG A 164 -13.19 1.39 -1.25
C ARG A 164 -14.28 2.09 -2.02
N SER A 165 -13.89 3.07 -2.82
CA SER A 165 -14.82 3.92 -3.56
C SER A 165 -14.34 4.14 -4.99
N ALA A 166 -15.22 4.64 -5.85
CA ALA A 166 -14.91 4.97 -7.24
C ALA A 166 -14.25 3.80 -8.00
N VAL A 167 -14.76 2.57 -7.82
CA VAL A 167 -14.25 1.36 -8.48
C VAL A 167 -14.38 1.48 -9.99
N ARG A 168 -13.30 1.17 -10.73
CA ARG A 168 -13.29 1.13 -12.19
C ARG A 168 -12.37 0.02 -12.68
N TYR A 169 -12.80 -0.70 -13.71
CA TYR A 169 -11.98 -1.69 -14.40
C TYR A 169 -11.31 -1.02 -15.60
N LEU A 170 -10.01 -1.32 -15.76
CA LEU A 170 -9.16 -0.77 -16.81
C LEU A 170 -8.52 -1.91 -17.59
N GLU A 171 -8.40 -1.74 -18.89
CA GLU A 171 -7.61 -2.61 -19.75
C GLU A 171 -6.28 -1.90 -20.08
N PHE A 172 -5.20 -2.67 -20.14
CA PHE A 172 -3.90 -2.21 -20.58
C PHE A 172 -3.34 -3.20 -21.61
N HIS A 173 -2.25 -2.85 -22.29
CA HIS A 173 -1.73 -3.72 -23.36
C HIS A 173 -1.24 -5.05 -22.80
N GLY A 174 -1.99 -6.13 -23.04
CA GLY A 174 -1.72 -7.49 -22.58
C GLY A 174 -2.12 -7.73 -21.13
N GLY A 175 -3.14 -7.02 -20.62
CA GLY A 175 -3.67 -7.25 -19.29
C GLY A 175 -4.87 -6.40 -18.93
N ARG A 176 -5.40 -6.63 -17.75
CA ARG A 176 -6.54 -5.90 -17.19
C ARG A 176 -6.40 -5.72 -15.69
N GLY A 177 -7.06 -4.72 -15.16
CA GLY A 177 -6.98 -4.42 -13.73
C GLY A 177 -8.20 -3.71 -13.20
N VAL A 178 -8.21 -3.47 -11.90
CA VAL A 178 -9.22 -2.70 -11.20
C VAL A 178 -8.56 -1.62 -10.38
N ARG A 179 -9.11 -0.43 -10.42
CA ARG A 179 -8.70 0.68 -9.57
C ARG A 179 -9.82 1.10 -8.63
N PHE A 180 -9.45 1.62 -7.50
CA PHE A 180 -10.35 2.22 -6.54
C PHE A 180 -9.64 3.32 -5.74
N LEU A 181 -10.42 4.12 -5.02
CA LEU A 181 -9.92 5.09 -4.05
C LEU A 181 -10.11 4.56 -2.65
N THR A 182 -9.14 4.82 -1.78
CA THR A 182 -9.18 4.43 -0.37
C THR A 182 -8.43 5.44 0.50
N VAL A 183 -8.49 5.22 1.80
CA VAL A 183 -7.63 5.85 2.82
C VAL A 183 -7.07 4.75 3.70
N TYR A 184 -5.83 4.92 4.16
CA TYR A 184 -5.18 4.01 5.10
C TYR A 184 -5.09 4.67 6.47
N GLN A 185 -5.60 4.01 7.50
CA GLN A 185 -5.55 4.49 8.88
C GLN A 185 -5.17 3.36 9.85
N GLY A 186 -4.33 3.66 10.83
CA GLY A 186 -4.08 2.81 11.99
C GLY A 186 -5.15 3.02 13.06
N ASP A 187 -5.39 4.29 13.38
CA ASP A 187 -6.38 4.75 14.36
C ASP A 187 -7.51 5.54 13.67
N PRO A 188 -8.71 5.63 14.27
CA PRO A 188 -9.76 6.50 13.77
C PRO A 188 -9.32 7.97 13.79
N LEU A 189 -9.24 8.57 12.61
CA LEU A 189 -8.92 9.98 12.40
C LEU A 189 -9.87 10.59 11.36
N PRO A 190 -10.17 11.91 11.44
CA PRO A 190 -10.88 12.59 10.38
C PRO A 190 -10.11 12.53 9.06
N VAL A 191 -10.82 12.32 7.95
CA VAL A 191 -10.22 12.23 6.63
C VAL A 191 -10.12 13.61 6.00
N ALA A 192 -8.91 13.98 5.58
CA ALA A 192 -8.62 15.21 4.87
C ALA A 192 -8.42 14.96 3.35
N ASP A 193 -8.33 16.03 2.60
CA ASP A 193 -8.22 16.01 1.14
C ASP A 193 -6.97 15.26 0.61
N HIS A 194 -5.87 15.25 1.36
CA HIS A 194 -4.59 14.64 0.96
C HIS A 194 -4.39 13.20 1.48
N ASP A 195 -5.38 12.63 2.22
CA ASP A 195 -5.30 11.27 2.74
C ASP A 195 -5.70 10.19 1.72
N VAL A 196 -6.24 10.63 0.58
CA VAL A 196 -6.77 9.73 -0.44
C VAL A 196 -5.65 9.08 -1.23
N VAL A 197 -5.78 7.77 -1.43
CA VAL A 197 -4.84 6.99 -2.25
C VAL A 197 -5.59 6.36 -3.41
N TYR A 198 -5.08 6.57 -4.63
CA TYR A 198 -5.45 5.81 -5.81
C TYR A 198 -4.73 4.46 -5.75
N VAL A 199 -5.49 3.39 -5.81
CA VAL A 199 -4.97 2.02 -5.79
C VAL A 199 -5.37 1.32 -7.07
N PHE A 200 -4.42 0.63 -7.70
CA PHE A 200 -4.66 -0.21 -8.86
C PHE A 200 -4.08 -1.61 -8.63
N HIS A 201 -4.80 -2.63 -9.04
CA HIS A 201 -4.35 -4.00 -9.12
C HIS A 201 -4.69 -4.58 -10.48
N GLY A 202 -3.69 -5.04 -11.20
CA GLY A 202 -3.87 -5.65 -12.52
C GLY A 202 -3.12 -6.99 -12.66
N LEU A 203 -3.55 -7.78 -13.62
CA LEU A 203 -2.88 -9.01 -14.03
C LEU A 203 -2.64 -8.97 -15.53
N THR A 204 -1.48 -9.45 -15.96
CA THR A 204 -1.25 -9.72 -17.39
C THR A 204 -2.14 -10.87 -17.86
N ASP A 205 -2.51 -10.88 -19.15
CA ASP A 205 -3.41 -11.89 -19.74
C ASP A 205 -2.84 -13.31 -19.62
N ASP A 206 -1.51 -13.44 -19.66
CA ASP A 206 -0.83 -14.72 -19.43
C ASP A 206 -0.73 -15.11 -17.95
N GLY A 207 -1.21 -14.24 -17.04
CA GLY A 207 -1.21 -14.44 -15.60
C GLY A 207 0.15 -14.42 -14.93
N LYS A 208 1.22 -14.06 -15.65
CA LYS A 208 2.59 -14.10 -15.10
C LYS A 208 2.90 -12.98 -14.13
N TYR A 209 2.35 -11.80 -14.37
CA TYR A 209 2.68 -10.62 -13.57
C TYR A 209 1.45 -10.03 -12.90
N TRP A 210 1.61 -9.72 -11.62
CA TRP A 210 0.70 -8.89 -10.86
C TRP A 210 1.28 -7.47 -10.81
N VAL A 211 0.47 -6.51 -11.26
CA VAL A 211 0.82 -5.09 -11.32
C VAL A 211 0.05 -4.34 -10.25
N THR A 212 0.72 -3.52 -9.48
CA THR A 212 0.08 -2.64 -8.49
C THR A 212 0.53 -1.20 -8.66
N LEU A 213 -0.34 -0.25 -8.34
CA LEU A 213 0.02 1.16 -8.21
C LEU A 213 -0.63 1.70 -6.95
N ASN A 214 0.16 2.37 -6.11
CA ASN A 214 -0.32 3.25 -5.05
C ASN A 214 0.12 4.68 -5.39
N LEU A 215 -0.84 5.59 -5.46
CA LEU A 215 -0.56 6.98 -5.77
C LEU A 215 -1.38 7.90 -4.86
N PRO A 216 -0.73 8.67 -3.97
CA PRO A 216 -1.39 9.67 -3.15
C PRO A 216 -2.08 10.73 -4.03
N LEU A 217 -3.27 11.13 -3.61
CA LEU A 217 -4.08 12.16 -4.28
C LEU A 217 -4.47 13.25 -3.29
N SER A 218 -4.71 14.46 -3.82
CA SER A 218 -5.55 15.44 -3.16
C SER A 218 -6.94 15.43 -3.78
N ALA A 219 -7.99 15.42 -2.94
CA ALA A 219 -9.40 15.36 -3.35
C ALA A 219 -10.16 16.59 -2.84
N ARG A 220 -10.41 17.59 -3.71
CA ARG A 220 -11.04 18.89 -3.35
C ARG A 220 -12.45 18.79 -2.77
N VAL A 221 -13.09 17.63 -2.88
CA VAL A 221 -14.42 17.34 -2.31
C VAL A 221 -14.35 17.04 -0.81
N LEU A 222 -13.15 16.90 -0.25
CA LEU A 222 -12.90 16.67 1.17
C LEU A 222 -12.36 17.94 1.82
N PRO A 223 -12.47 18.05 3.17
CA PRO A 223 -11.93 19.19 3.90
C PRO A 223 -10.41 19.25 3.85
N ALA A 224 -9.85 20.45 3.91
CA ALA A 224 -8.43 20.63 4.16
C ALA A 224 -8.04 20.09 5.55
N PRO A 225 -6.75 19.77 5.82
CA PRO A 225 -6.30 19.13 7.06
C PRO A 225 -6.77 19.83 8.33
N ASP A 226 -6.55 21.14 8.42
CA ASP A 226 -6.93 21.92 9.61
C ASP A 226 -8.46 21.91 9.84
N ALA A 227 -9.24 21.94 8.76
CA ALA A 227 -10.70 21.85 8.84
C ALA A 227 -11.16 20.45 9.26
N ALA A 228 -10.51 19.39 8.77
CA ALA A 228 -10.79 18.02 9.17
C ALA A 228 -10.55 17.81 10.68
N LEU A 229 -9.43 18.30 11.20
CA LEU A 229 -9.06 18.17 12.61
C LEU A 229 -10.04 18.86 13.57
N THR A 230 -10.87 19.81 13.11
CA THR A 230 -11.91 20.43 13.96
C THR A 230 -12.92 19.43 14.48
N ALA A 231 -13.14 18.30 13.79
CA ALA A 231 -14.01 17.22 14.24
C ALA A 231 -13.55 16.60 15.57
N LEU A 232 -12.25 16.67 15.89
CA LEU A 232 -11.68 16.16 17.15
C LEU A 232 -11.97 17.05 18.36
N ALA A 233 -12.53 18.25 18.18
CA ALA A 233 -12.92 19.12 19.29
C ALA A 233 -14.00 18.47 20.19
N ASP A 234 -14.83 17.58 19.62
CA ASP A 234 -15.74 16.70 20.37
C ASP A 234 -15.38 15.24 20.02
N TYR A 235 -14.36 14.71 20.70
CA TYR A 235 -13.83 13.39 20.40
C TYR A 235 -14.85 12.26 20.63
N ASP A 236 -15.68 12.36 21.67
CA ASP A 236 -16.68 11.33 21.94
C ASP A 236 -17.75 11.28 20.85
N ARG A 237 -18.16 12.43 20.34
CA ARG A 237 -19.05 12.52 19.19
C ARG A 237 -18.38 11.95 17.94
N PHE A 238 -17.13 12.36 17.66
CA PHE A 238 -16.36 11.87 16.52
C PHE A 238 -16.29 10.36 16.49
N VAL A 239 -15.94 9.71 17.61
CA VAL A 239 -15.84 8.24 17.69
C VAL A 239 -17.20 7.57 17.43
N ARG A 240 -18.29 8.12 17.96
CA ARG A 240 -19.64 7.57 17.73
C ARG A 240 -20.08 7.68 16.26
N GLU A 241 -19.74 8.76 15.60
CA GLU A 241 -20.17 9.07 14.22
C GLU A 241 -19.17 8.58 13.16
N HIS A 242 -17.97 8.18 13.54
CA HIS A 242 -16.85 7.87 12.64
C HIS A 242 -17.23 6.92 11.49
N ALA A 243 -17.95 5.83 11.76
CA ALA A 243 -18.36 4.89 10.71
C ALA A 243 -19.29 5.56 9.66
N THR A 244 -20.16 6.46 10.10
CA THR A 244 -21.06 7.24 9.22
C THR A 244 -20.25 8.24 8.40
N ASP A 245 -19.29 8.92 9.03
CA ASP A 245 -18.41 9.89 8.36
C ASP A 245 -17.57 9.22 7.28
N ILE A 246 -17.02 8.04 7.56
CA ILE A 246 -16.25 7.24 6.59
C ILE A 246 -17.12 6.80 5.41
N ALA A 247 -18.37 6.37 5.66
CA ALA A 247 -19.30 6.04 4.58
C ALA A 247 -19.62 7.26 3.70
N GLU A 248 -19.79 8.44 4.30
CA GLU A 248 -20.02 9.69 3.58
C GLU A 248 -18.81 10.12 2.77
N VAL A 249 -17.59 9.99 3.30
CA VAL A 249 -16.34 10.20 2.56
C VAL A 249 -16.30 9.31 1.33
N GLY A 250 -16.54 7.99 1.49
CA GLY A 250 -16.59 7.05 0.39
C GLY A 250 -17.62 7.43 -0.68
N ARG A 251 -18.80 7.87 -0.26
CA ARG A 251 -19.87 8.33 -1.16
C ARG A 251 -19.46 9.60 -1.93
N LYS A 252 -18.88 10.61 -1.26
CA LYS A 252 -18.39 11.84 -1.92
C LYS A 252 -17.34 11.53 -2.98
N LEU A 253 -16.36 10.70 -2.65
CA LEU A 253 -15.32 10.28 -3.60
C LEU A 253 -15.89 9.48 -4.78
N GLY A 254 -16.94 8.66 -4.53
CA GLY A 254 -17.58 7.84 -5.57
C GLY A 254 -18.33 8.64 -6.64
N VAL A 255 -18.77 9.86 -6.32
CA VAL A 255 -19.51 10.74 -7.25
C VAL A 255 -18.68 11.95 -7.71
N ALA A 256 -17.45 12.10 -7.22
CA ALA A 256 -16.56 13.18 -7.59
C ALA A 256 -16.10 13.05 -9.04
N ARG A 257 -15.92 14.19 -9.71
CA ARG A 257 -15.45 14.23 -11.10
C ARG A 257 -13.93 14.09 -11.16
N PRO A 258 -13.36 13.58 -12.28
CA PRO A 258 -11.92 13.40 -12.42
C PRO A 258 -11.08 14.66 -12.12
N GLU A 259 -11.58 15.84 -12.44
CA GLU A 259 -10.94 17.13 -12.17
C GLU A 259 -10.98 17.58 -10.70
N ASP A 260 -11.74 16.90 -9.85
CA ASP A 260 -11.77 17.17 -8.41
C ASP A 260 -10.55 16.56 -7.69
N PHE A 261 -9.70 15.85 -8.42
CA PHE A 261 -8.49 15.20 -7.89
C PHE A 261 -7.21 15.78 -8.48
N THR A 262 -6.15 15.75 -7.68
CA THR A 262 -4.79 16.10 -8.12
C THR A 262 -3.82 14.97 -7.69
N PRO A 263 -3.17 14.27 -8.64
CA PRO A 263 -3.40 14.30 -10.09
C PRO A 263 -4.82 13.90 -10.48
N ARG A 264 -5.29 14.34 -11.67
CA ARG A 264 -6.62 14.00 -12.20
C ARG A 264 -6.76 12.50 -12.43
N LEU A 265 -7.91 11.91 -12.04
CA LEU A 265 -8.15 10.48 -12.17
C LEU A 265 -8.08 9.98 -13.61
N ASP A 266 -8.66 10.73 -14.57
CA ASP A 266 -8.67 10.36 -15.98
C ASP A 266 -7.25 10.31 -16.60
N ARG A 267 -6.30 11.11 -16.09
CA ARG A 267 -4.90 11.05 -16.52
C ARG A 267 -4.16 9.85 -15.94
N ILE A 268 -4.46 9.47 -14.69
CA ILE A 268 -3.90 8.26 -14.08
C ILE A 268 -4.46 7.03 -14.79
N ASP A 269 -5.77 6.99 -15.03
CA ASP A 269 -6.42 5.91 -15.77
C ASP A 269 -5.78 5.75 -17.17
N ALA A 270 -5.61 6.85 -17.93
CA ALA A 270 -4.98 6.82 -19.25
C ALA A 270 -3.48 6.40 -19.21
N MET A 271 -2.73 6.76 -18.16
CA MET A 271 -1.37 6.27 -17.94
C MET A 271 -1.36 4.74 -17.82
N LEU A 272 -2.28 4.17 -17.03
CA LEU A 272 -2.40 2.72 -16.84
C LEU A 272 -2.92 2.01 -18.10
N GLU A 273 -3.88 2.60 -18.82
CA GLU A 273 -4.39 2.05 -20.08
C GLU A 273 -3.30 1.97 -21.18
N SER A 274 -2.29 2.85 -21.10
CA SER A 274 -1.11 2.83 -21.99
C SER A 274 -0.02 1.85 -21.57
N LEU A 275 -0.14 1.22 -20.39
CA LEU A 275 0.87 0.30 -19.86
C LEU A 275 1.02 -0.93 -20.77
N SER A 276 2.27 -1.30 -21.07
CA SER A 276 2.63 -2.56 -21.70
C SER A 276 3.80 -3.22 -20.97
N ILE A 277 3.75 -4.55 -20.88
CA ILE A 277 4.78 -5.40 -20.27
C ILE A 277 5.15 -6.48 -21.29
N HIS A 278 6.44 -6.51 -21.71
CA HIS A 278 6.93 -7.36 -22.80
C HIS A 278 7.92 -8.41 -22.36
#